data_8a732cad38a12fe43279fb74b7c89202
#
_entry.id   8a732cad38a12fe43279fb74b7c89202
#
_cell.length_a   1.000
_cell.length_b   1.000
_cell.length_c   1.000
_cell.angle_alpha   90.00
_cell.angle_beta   90.00
_cell.angle_gamma   90.00
#
_symmetry.space_group_name_H-M   'P 1'
#
loop_
_entity.id
_entity.type
_entity.pdbx_description
1 polymer ?
#
loop_
_entity_poly.entity_id
_entity_poly.type
_entity_poly.pdbx_seq_one_letter_code
_entity_poly.pdbx_strand_id
1 'polypeptide(L)'
;MATKPAFKQASQRTQVDVFLGKAEKPLGRLIFVKDGQREFSQFAYSDDWLADAQFFDVSPDLNRQSGYQLRKPPTKNDTCFFLALADTEPDAWGRRVIARAHAKARAKDASLGPLTEADYLACVDDFSRVGALRLRDESGHYLRSVADGARSTPAFLELEKILLASRAVEVSKETAEDLAYLQGKGTSLGGMRPKCTILDSDGALSLGKFPSVNDERSVTRGEVLALRLAQLAGIDSAQARIVMVQDQPVAMIRRFDRTSEQNRIPYISGATLLQANRDDEHSYTEIIDVMRSKCENFMDDARQLWRRLVFNHLITNVDDHLQNIGFLYSGNNQWRLAPAFDLNPFPDKESESKTWLSEDSGPITSIQQLLGQAARFELSQPQAQSILEEVASAVKRWKDVATSAEVGLQAHELNDFKPAFKSDIQ
;
A
#
# COMPACT_ATOMS: atom_id res chain seq x y z
N MET A 1 -52.51 13.15 7.75
CA MET A 1 -51.49 12.14 7.42
C MET A 1 -50.52 12.06 8.57
N ALA A 2 -50.57 10.99 9.35
CA ALA A 2 -49.68 10.80 10.49
C ALA A 2 -48.32 10.30 9.99
N THR A 3 -47.29 11.10 10.20
CA THR A 3 -45.89 10.70 9.95
C THR A 3 -45.52 9.55 10.88
N LYS A 4 -45.24 8.36 10.33
CA LYS A 4 -44.67 7.25 11.08
C LYS A 4 -43.39 7.73 11.75
N PRO A 5 -43.17 7.45 13.05
CA PRO A 5 -41.91 7.76 13.67
C PRO A 5 -40.81 6.94 12.98
N ALA A 6 -39.79 7.62 12.46
CA ALA A 6 -38.58 6.96 11.97
C ALA A 6 -37.95 6.22 13.17
N PHE A 7 -37.97 4.91 13.15
CA PHE A 7 -37.20 4.12 14.10
C PHE A 7 -35.72 4.50 13.93
N LYS A 8 -35.16 5.22 14.88
CA LYS A 8 -33.70 5.40 14.96
C LYS A 8 -33.09 4.02 15.11
N GLN A 9 -32.39 3.57 14.08
CA GLN A 9 -31.54 2.40 14.20
C GLN A 9 -30.57 2.68 15.37
N ALA A 10 -30.45 1.74 16.31
CA ALA A 10 -29.51 1.89 17.42
C ALA A 10 -28.11 2.09 16.88
N SER A 11 -27.36 3.05 17.43
CA SER A 11 -25.98 3.28 17.03
C SER A 11 -25.13 2.04 17.37
N GLN A 12 -24.40 1.54 16.37
CA GLN A 12 -23.45 0.45 16.58
C GLN A 12 -22.11 1.07 16.99
N ARG A 13 -21.52 0.53 18.07
CA ARG A 13 -20.22 0.96 18.56
C ARG A 13 -19.29 -0.25 18.65
N THR A 14 -18.11 -0.13 18.05
CA THR A 14 -17.03 -1.13 18.13
C THR A 14 -15.80 -0.47 18.73
N GLN A 15 -15.18 -1.13 19.69
CA GLN A 15 -14.00 -0.64 20.41
C GLN A 15 -12.86 -1.61 20.21
N VAL A 16 -11.65 -1.08 19.96
CA VAL A 16 -10.41 -1.86 19.89
C VAL A 16 -9.28 -1.10 20.57
N ASP A 17 -8.42 -1.83 21.26
CA ASP A 17 -7.17 -1.31 21.80
C ASP A 17 -6.09 -1.37 20.72
N VAL A 18 -5.30 -0.31 20.61
CA VAL A 18 -4.24 -0.16 19.61
C VAL A 18 -2.88 -0.27 20.27
N PHE A 19 -2.04 -1.12 19.70
CA PHE A 19 -0.69 -1.40 20.17
C PHE A 19 0.33 -1.10 19.08
N LEU A 20 1.58 -0.87 19.49
CA LEU A 20 2.68 -0.60 18.59
C LEU A 20 3.74 -1.69 18.65
N GLY A 21 4.07 -2.24 17.49
CA GLY A 21 5.21 -3.10 17.28
C GLY A 21 5.10 -4.50 17.93
N LYS A 22 6.21 -5.23 17.86
CA LYS A 22 6.34 -6.56 18.45
C LYS A 22 6.35 -6.52 19.99
N ALA A 23 6.86 -5.42 20.55
CA ALA A 23 6.92 -5.19 22.00
C ALA A 23 5.54 -4.88 22.62
N GLU A 24 4.49 -4.77 21.79
CA GLU A 24 3.11 -4.55 22.24
C GLU A 24 2.95 -3.31 23.13
N LYS A 25 3.64 -2.20 22.78
CA LYS A 25 3.47 -0.93 23.50
C LYS A 25 2.03 -0.46 23.39
N PRO A 26 1.30 -0.22 24.51
CA PRO A 26 -0.05 0.33 24.47
C PRO A 26 -0.03 1.73 23.85
N LEU A 27 -0.66 1.89 22.69
CA LEU A 27 -0.72 3.17 22.00
C LEU A 27 -1.96 3.98 22.41
N GLY A 28 -3.11 3.31 22.47
CA GLY A 28 -4.37 3.98 22.78
C GLY A 28 -5.58 3.12 22.44
N ARG A 29 -6.72 3.79 22.29
CA ARG A 29 -8.01 3.16 22.03
C ARG A 29 -8.75 3.80 20.90
N LEU A 30 -9.19 2.97 19.94
CA LEU A 30 -10.03 3.36 18.81
C LEU A 30 -11.48 2.94 19.10
N ILE A 31 -12.41 3.87 18.88
CA ILE A 31 -13.84 3.63 18.92
C ILE A 31 -14.42 3.96 17.55
N PHE A 32 -14.99 2.97 16.88
CA PHE A 32 -15.79 3.17 15.69
C PHE A 32 -17.26 3.30 16.04
N VAL A 33 -17.95 4.22 15.39
CA VAL A 33 -19.38 4.48 15.60
C VAL A 33 -20.08 4.52 14.24
N LYS A 34 -21.16 3.74 14.14
CA LYS A 34 -22.12 3.82 13.02
C LYS A 34 -23.45 4.34 13.58
N ASP A 35 -23.87 5.51 13.08
CA ASP A 35 -25.14 6.12 13.42
C ASP A 35 -25.96 6.35 12.13
N GLY A 36 -26.88 5.44 11.86
CA GLY A 36 -27.62 5.39 10.60
C GLY A 36 -26.69 5.14 9.41
N GLN A 37 -26.57 6.13 8.54
CA GLN A 37 -25.66 6.08 7.36
C GLN A 37 -24.30 6.75 7.61
N ARG A 38 -24.06 7.26 8.83
CA ARG A 38 -22.83 7.96 9.17
C ARG A 38 -21.89 7.03 9.90
N GLU A 39 -20.65 6.97 9.42
CA GLU A 39 -19.58 6.27 10.08
C GLU A 39 -18.48 7.27 10.46
N PHE A 40 -17.96 7.15 11.67
CA PHE A 40 -16.88 7.98 12.19
C PHE A 40 -16.11 7.22 13.27
N SER A 41 -14.92 7.69 13.58
CA SER A 41 -14.13 7.12 14.66
C SER A 41 -13.66 8.17 15.67
N GLN A 42 -13.32 7.68 16.84
CA GLN A 42 -12.67 8.44 17.91
C GLN A 42 -11.43 7.67 18.35
N PHE A 43 -10.35 8.39 18.61
CA PHE A 43 -9.12 7.81 19.13
C PHE A 43 -8.64 8.60 20.34
N ALA A 44 -8.20 7.90 21.38
CA ALA A 44 -7.50 8.47 22.51
C ALA A 44 -6.16 7.76 22.71
N TYR A 45 -5.09 8.51 22.82
CA TYR A 45 -3.81 7.96 23.27
C TYR A 45 -3.91 7.46 24.70
N SER A 46 -3.15 6.41 25.04
CA SER A 46 -2.95 6.02 26.43
C SER A 46 -2.06 7.04 27.15
N ASP A 47 -2.28 7.19 28.46
CA ASP A 47 -1.45 8.07 29.29
C ASP A 47 0.01 7.62 29.29
N ASP A 48 0.26 6.30 29.28
CA ASP A 48 1.61 5.73 29.16
C ASP A 48 2.32 6.15 27.87
N TRP A 49 1.60 6.15 26.74
CA TRP A 49 2.18 6.58 25.46
C TRP A 49 2.45 8.08 25.44
N LEU A 50 1.53 8.89 25.96
CA LEU A 50 1.71 10.34 26.05
C LEU A 50 2.90 10.75 26.93
N ALA A 51 3.22 9.96 27.95
CA ALA A 51 4.34 10.14 28.85
C ALA A 51 5.65 9.47 28.36
N ASP A 52 5.59 8.62 27.34
CA ASP A 52 6.76 7.88 26.84
C ASP A 52 7.79 8.85 26.25
N ALA A 53 9.05 8.69 26.64
CA ALA A 53 10.16 9.47 26.11
C ALA A 53 10.41 9.20 24.61
N GLN A 54 9.92 8.04 24.10
CA GLN A 54 9.98 7.66 22.69
C GLN A 54 8.69 7.99 21.94
N PHE A 55 7.84 8.87 22.50
CA PHE A 55 6.64 9.33 21.82
C PHE A 55 6.97 9.88 20.43
N PHE A 56 6.16 9.50 19.44
CA PHE A 56 6.16 10.11 18.12
C PHE A 56 4.74 10.21 17.58
N ASP A 57 4.52 11.07 16.60
CA ASP A 57 3.25 11.23 15.93
C ASP A 57 3.02 10.05 14.99
N VAL A 58 2.21 9.07 15.42
CA VAL A 58 1.93 7.85 14.64
C VAL A 58 1.08 8.12 13.40
N SER A 59 0.36 9.24 13.41
CA SER A 59 -0.42 9.75 12.30
C SER A 59 -0.44 11.28 12.36
N PRO A 60 -0.27 11.98 11.24
CA PRO A 60 -0.22 13.45 11.25
C PRO A 60 -1.55 14.11 11.64
N ASP A 61 -2.68 13.38 11.56
CA ASP A 61 -4.01 13.83 11.97
C ASP A 61 -4.36 13.43 13.42
N LEU A 62 -3.38 12.90 14.19
CA LEU A 62 -3.52 12.59 15.61
C LEU A 62 -2.61 13.49 16.46
N ASN A 63 -3.19 14.48 17.10
CA ASN A 63 -2.46 15.41 17.95
C ASN A 63 -2.02 14.75 19.26
N ARG A 64 -0.85 15.15 19.80
CA ARG A 64 -0.38 14.75 21.15
C ARG A 64 -1.20 15.43 22.22
N GLN A 65 -2.33 14.84 22.55
CA GLN A 65 -3.24 15.33 23.61
C GLN A 65 -3.99 14.20 24.30
N SER A 66 -4.39 14.43 25.53
CA SER A 66 -5.26 13.52 26.27
C SER A 66 -6.70 13.61 25.75
N GLY A 67 -7.49 12.54 26.00
CA GLY A 67 -8.88 12.46 25.62
C GLY A 67 -9.12 12.04 24.18
N TYR A 68 -10.40 11.90 23.84
CA TYR A 68 -10.81 11.41 22.51
C TYR A 68 -10.76 12.51 21.45
N GLN A 69 -10.08 12.23 20.37
CA GLN A 69 -10.07 13.01 19.13
C GLN A 69 -11.08 12.37 18.16
N LEU A 70 -11.79 13.20 17.39
CA LEU A 70 -12.85 12.76 16.49
C LEU A 70 -12.37 12.82 15.04
N ARG A 71 -12.53 11.74 14.30
CA ARG A 71 -12.34 11.67 12.85
C ARG A 71 -13.66 11.40 12.16
N LYS A 72 -14.09 12.32 11.29
CA LYS A 72 -15.20 12.15 10.34
C LYS A 72 -14.63 12.17 8.94
N PRO A 73 -15.14 11.34 8.02
CA PRO A 73 -14.70 11.42 6.62
C PRO A 73 -15.06 12.80 6.05
N PRO A 74 -14.11 13.54 5.45
CA PRO A 74 -14.38 14.83 4.80
C PRO A 74 -15.37 14.69 3.65
N THR A 75 -15.24 13.66 2.84
CA THR A 75 -16.16 13.31 1.75
C THR A 75 -16.67 11.88 1.91
N LYS A 76 -17.59 11.45 1.04
CA LYS A 76 -18.11 10.07 1.05
C LYS A 76 -17.05 9.02 0.66
N ASN A 77 -16.00 9.46 -0.03
CA ASN A 77 -14.94 8.60 -0.54
C ASN A 77 -13.79 8.48 0.46
N ASP A 78 -13.74 9.36 1.45
CA ASP A 78 -12.69 9.36 2.47
C ASP A 78 -12.95 8.34 3.58
N THR A 79 -11.86 7.97 4.27
CA THR A 79 -11.92 7.06 5.41
C THR A 79 -12.48 7.73 6.66
N CYS A 80 -13.20 6.95 7.46
CA CYS A 80 -13.63 7.35 8.81
C CYS A 80 -12.56 7.10 9.88
N PHE A 81 -11.43 6.48 9.53
CA PHE A 81 -10.33 6.22 10.45
C PHE A 81 -9.25 7.29 10.35
N PHE A 82 -8.47 7.46 11.41
CA PHE A 82 -7.24 8.24 11.38
C PHE A 82 -6.28 7.63 10.35
N LEU A 83 -5.56 8.48 9.65
CA LEU A 83 -4.94 8.11 8.36
C LEU A 83 -3.94 6.97 8.46
N ALA A 84 -3.10 6.93 9.51
CA ALA A 84 -2.19 5.80 9.70
C ALA A 84 -2.91 4.47 10.00
N LEU A 85 -4.11 4.51 10.59
CA LEU A 85 -4.96 3.31 10.73
C LEU A 85 -5.60 2.94 9.40
N ALA A 86 -6.01 3.93 8.60
CA ALA A 86 -6.55 3.73 7.27
C ALA A 86 -5.55 3.07 6.32
N ASP A 87 -4.25 3.39 6.42
CA ASP A 87 -3.19 2.69 5.67
C ASP A 87 -3.14 1.19 5.97
N THR A 88 -3.75 0.73 7.07
CA THR A 88 -3.84 -0.69 7.43
C THR A 88 -5.13 -1.37 7.00
N GLU A 89 -6.07 -0.65 6.36
CA GLU A 89 -7.30 -1.23 5.80
C GLU A 89 -6.98 -2.20 4.64
N PRO A 90 -7.90 -3.16 4.34
CA PRO A 90 -7.72 -4.00 3.18
C PRO A 90 -7.81 -3.17 1.89
N ASP A 91 -6.96 -3.53 0.93
CA ASP A 91 -7.00 -2.95 -0.42
C ASP A 91 -8.28 -3.35 -1.20
N ALA A 92 -8.41 -2.87 -2.44
CA ALA A 92 -9.58 -3.15 -3.25
C ALA A 92 -9.76 -4.66 -3.53
N TRP A 93 -8.67 -5.43 -3.70
CA TRP A 93 -8.74 -6.88 -3.82
C TRP A 93 -9.22 -7.53 -2.52
N GLY A 94 -8.63 -7.19 -1.39
CA GLY A 94 -9.04 -7.68 -0.07
C GLY A 94 -10.50 -7.35 0.25
N ARG A 95 -10.95 -6.12 -0.02
CA ARG A 95 -12.35 -5.70 0.12
C ARG A 95 -13.27 -6.53 -0.76
N ARG A 96 -12.90 -6.83 -2.02
CA ARG A 96 -13.68 -7.70 -2.92
C ARG A 96 -13.85 -9.11 -2.35
N VAL A 97 -12.79 -9.72 -1.83
CA VAL A 97 -12.84 -11.06 -1.21
C VAL A 97 -13.74 -11.05 0.04
N ILE A 98 -13.58 -10.06 0.91
CA ILE A 98 -14.37 -9.90 2.14
C ILE A 98 -15.86 -9.71 1.80
N ALA A 99 -16.17 -8.80 0.87
CA ALA A 99 -17.56 -8.53 0.46
C ALA A 99 -18.24 -9.76 -0.12
N ARG A 100 -17.54 -10.56 -0.95
CA ARG A 100 -18.08 -11.81 -1.52
C ARG A 100 -18.31 -12.88 -0.46
N ALA A 101 -17.37 -13.04 0.47
CA ALA A 101 -17.52 -13.96 1.60
C ALA A 101 -18.74 -13.58 2.46
N HIS A 102 -18.90 -12.30 2.75
CA HIS A 102 -20.03 -11.78 3.50
C HIS A 102 -21.37 -12.01 2.76
N ALA A 103 -21.40 -11.74 1.45
CA ALA A 103 -22.60 -11.96 0.65
C ALA A 103 -23.04 -13.44 0.67
N LYS A 104 -22.10 -14.40 0.58
CA LYS A 104 -22.41 -15.83 0.70
C LYS A 104 -22.86 -16.20 2.13
N ALA A 105 -22.32 -15.59 3.17
CA ALA A 105 -22.78 -15.78 4.54
C ALA A 105 -24.21 -15.25 4.74
N ARG A 106 -24.51 -14.03 4.25
CA ARG A 106 -25.85 -13.44 4.31
C ARG A 106 -26.92 -14.23 3.54
N ALA A 107 -26.55 -14.91 2.46
CA ALA A 107 -27.46 -15.79 1.75
C ALA A 107 -27.92 -16.99 2.61
N LYS A 108 -27.13 -17.39 3.61
CA LYS A 108 -27.44 -18.46 4.57
C LYS A 108 -28.07 -17.92 5.85
N ASP A 109 -27.73 -16.71 6.25
CA ASP A 109 -28.19 -16.05 7.49
C ASP A 109 -28.56 -14.59 7.17
N ALA A 110 -29.83 -14.34 6.97
CA ALA A 110 -30.37 -13.01 6.67
C ALA A 110 -30.29 -12.03 7.87
N SER A 111 -29.95 -12.50 9.07
CA SER A 111 -29.75 -11.64 10.24
C SER A 111 -28.44 -10.84 10.19
N LEU A 112 -27.46 -11.26 9.36
CA LEU A 112 -26.22 -10.55 9.16
C LEU A 112 -26.49 -9.18 8.50
N GLY A 113 -26.08 -8.11 9.16
CA GLY A 113 -26.17 -6.74 8.66
C GLY A 113 -25.22 -6.48 7.47
N PRO A 114 -25.27 -5.29 6.86
CA PRO A 114 -24.28 -4.88 5.87
C PRO A 114 -22.90 -4.67 6.52
N LEU A 115 -21.83 -4.92 5.76
CA LEU A 115 -20.46 -4.61 6.20
C LEU A 115 -20.32 -3.12 6.51
N THR A 116 -19.54 -2.83 7.53
CA THR A 116 -19.08 -1.50 7.93
C THR A 116 -17.58 -1.35 7.64
N GLU A 117 -17.05 -0.13 7.71
CA GLU A 117 -15.61 0.10 7.61
C GLU A 117 -14.84 -0.60 8.74
N ALA A 118 -15.43 -0.71 9.94
CA ALA A 118 -14.83 -1.47 11.05
C ALA A 118 -14.73 -2.97 10.74
N ASP A 119 -15.70 -3.55 10.02
CA ASP A 119 -15.66 -4.96 9.62
C ASP A 119 -14.52 -5.20 8.64
N TYR A 120 -14.29 -4.28 7.69
CA TYR A 120 -13.15 -4.36 6.76
C TYR A 120 -11.82 -4.26 7.51
N LEU A 121 -11.65 -3.28 8.39
CA LEU A 121 -10.45 -3.11 9.21
C LEU A 121 -10.17 -4.36 10.07
N ALA A 122 -11.21 -4.95 10.66
CA ALA A 122 -11.11 -6.15 11.48
C ALA A 122 -10.79 -7.43 10.69
N CYS A 123 -11.03 -7.44 9.38
CA CYS A 123 -10.72 -8.60 8.52
C CYS A 123 -9.25 -8.71 8.12
N VAL A 124 -8.41 -7.70 8.38
CA VAL A 124 -6.97 -7.78 8.11
C VAL A 124 -6.28 -8.55 9.22
N ASP A 125 -5.54 -9.59 8.84
CA ASP A 125 -4.77 -10.41 9.76
C ASP A 125 -3.69 -9.59 10.49
N ASP A 126 -3.58 -9.76 11.81
CA ASP A 126 -2.61 -9.02 12.61
C ASP A 126 -1.18 -9.26 12.14
N PHE A 127 -0.79 -10.52 11.88
CA PHE A 127 0.59 -10.85 11.53
C PHE A 127 1.02 -10.19 10.21
N SER A 128 0.13 -10.15 9.22
CA SER A 128 0.37 -9.58 7.89
C SER A 128 0.04 -8.09 7.77
N ARG A 129 -0.60 -7.47 8.77
CA ARG A 129 -0.97 -6.05 8.76
C ARG A 129 0.25 -5.17 8.48
N VAL A 130 0.09 -4.17 7.61
CA VAL A 130 1.19 -3.27 7.23
C VAL A 130 1.64 -2.40 8.41
N GLY A 131 2.92 -2.11 8.46
CA GLY A 131 3.51 -1.27 9.48
C GLY A 131 3.51 -1.92 10.87
N ALA A 132 3.46 -1.10 11.90
CA ALA A 132 3.62 -1.53 13.28
C ALA A 132 2.33 -1.43 14.12
N LEU A 133 1.23 -0.88 13.58
CA LEU A 133 -0.04 -0.80 14.31
C LEU A 133 -0.69 -2.17 14.42
N ARG A 134 -1.15 -2.50 15.63
CA ARG A 134 -1.81 -3.77 15.95
C ARG A 134 -3.11 -3.48 16.69
N LEU A 135 -4.17 -4.22 16.37
CA LEU A 135 -5.51 -3.99 16.89
C LEU A 135 -5.95 -5.21 17.72
N ARG A 136 -6.39 -4.96 18.93
CA ARG A 136 -6.85 -6.00 19.87
C ARG A 136 -8.27 -5.72 20.30
N ASP A 137 -9.10 -6.76 20.30
CA ASP A 137 -10.49 -6.69 20.75
C ASP A 137 -10.61 -6.59 22.28
N GLU A 138 -11.84 -6.40 22.76
CA GLU A 138 -12.16 -6.32 24.19
C GLU A 138 -11.87 -7.62 24.96
N SER A 139 -11.76 -8.77 24.26
CA SER A 139 -11.38 -10.06 24.82
C SER A 139 -9.87 -10.22 24.98
N GLY A 140 -9.08 -9.26 24.52
CA GLY A 140 -7.62 -9.27 24.56
C GLY A 140 -6.96 -10.02 23.41
N HIS A 141 -7.71 -10.42 22.36
CA HIS A 141 -7.14 -11.08 21.18
C HIS A 141 -6.86 -10.09 20.07
N TYR A 142 -5.73 -10.25 19.39
CA TYR A 142 -5.47 -9.49 18.17
C TYR A 142 -6.46 -9.88 17.07
N LEU A 143 -6.97 -8.88 16.36
CA LEU A 143 -7.96 -9.08 15.30
C LEU A 143 -7.40 -10.02 14.23
N ARG A 144 -8.18 -11.04 13.90
CA ARG A 144 -7.80 -12.11 12.95
C ARG A 144 -6.50 -12.84 13.29
N SER A 145 -6.03 -12.77 14.53
CA SER A 145 -5.01 -13.71 14.98
C SER A 145 -5.61 -15.12 15.00
N VAL A 146 -4.80 -16.09 14.63
CA VAL A 146 -5.18 -17.50 14.76
C VAL A 146 -4.72 -18.05 16.10
N ALA A 147 -5.44 -19.07 16.61
CA ALA A 147 -5.08 -19.77 17.83
C ALA A 147 -3.65 -20.33 17.78
N ASP A 148 -3.04 -20.52 18.93
CA ASP A 148 -1.67 -21.02 19.10
C ASP A 148 -1.36 -22.19 18.17
N GLY A 149 -0.28 -22.03 17.37
CA GLY A 149 0.22 -23.07 16.47
C GLY A 149 -0.37 -23.04 15.05
N ALA A 150 -1.42 -22.26 14.78
CA ALA A 150 -1.92 -22.07 13.43
C ALA A 150 -1.40 -20.74 12.83
N ARG A 151 -1.23 -20.68 11.50
CA ARG A 151 -0.81 -19.46 10.78
C ARG A 151 -1.93 -19.01 9.85
N SER A 152 -2.32 -17.75 9.96
CA SER A 152 -3.23 -17.12 8.98
C SER A 152 -2.47 -16.78 7.69
N THR A 153 -1.23 -16.29 7.80
CA THR A 153 -0.36 -15.99 6.65
C THR A 153 0.13 -17.29 6.02
N PRO A 154 -0.16 -17.53 4.71
CA PRO A 154 0.22 -18.76 4.04
C PRO A 154 1.73 -18.89 3.93
N ALA A 155 2.19 -20.14 3.99
CA ALA A 155 3.57 -20.48 3.68
C ALA A 155 3.80 -20.45 2.15
N PHE A 156 5.06 -20.33 1.76
CA PHE A 156 5.49 -20.41 0.35
C PHE A 156 4.92 -21.62 -0.40
N LEU A 157 4.78 -22.76 0.26
CA LEU A 157 4.24 -23.99 -0.31
C LEU A 157 2.74 -23.91 -0.68
N GLU A 158 2.03 -22.89 -0.22
CA GLU A 158 0.59 -22.71 -0.49
C GLU A 158 0.29 -21.84 -1.72
N LEU A 159 1.31 -21.38 -2.46
CA LEU A 159 1.15 -20.48 -3.63
C LEU A 159 0.17 -21.02 -4.67
N GLU A 160 0.20 -22.32 -4.94
CA GLU A 160 -0.72 -22.96 -5.90
C GLU A 160 -2.17 -22.84 -5.45
N LYS A 161 -2.46 -23.12 -4.19
CA LYS A 161 -3.81 -23.02 -3.63
C LYS A 161 -4.34 -21.58 -3.70
N ILE A 162 -3.47 -20.57 -3.44
CA ILE A 162 -3.84 -19.17 -3.52
C ILE A 162 -4.12 -18.77 -4.97
N LEU A 163 -3.29 -19.20 -5.92
CA LEU A 163 -3.48 -18.94 -7.35
C LEU A 163 -4.84 -19.45 -7.82
N LEU A 164 -5.18 -20.70 -7.50
CA LEU A 164 -6.43 -21.34 -7.90
C LEU A 164 -7.65 -20.62 -7.27
N ALA A 165 -7.62 -20.37 -5.96
CA ALA A 165 -8.69 -19.66 -5.27
C ALA A 165 -8.88 -18.23 -5.80
N SER A 166 -7.78 -17.50 -6.07
CA SER A 166 -7.82 -16.15 -6.63
C SER A 166 -8.46 -16.13 -8.01
N ARG A 167 -8.09 -17.06 -8.89
CA ARG A 167 -8.70 -17.21 -10.22
C ARG A 167 -10.18 -17.52 -10.14
N ALA A 168 -10.59 -18.41 -9.21
CA ALA A 168 -12.01 -18.71 -9.01
C ALA A 168 -12.80 -17.43 -8.64
N VAL A 169 -12.25 -16.54 -7.79
CA VAL A 169 -12.87 -15.25 -7.45
C VAL A 169 -12.97 -14.33 -8.67
N GLU A 170 -11.94 -14.26 -9.51
CA GLU A 170 -11.96 -13.40 -10.69
C GLU A 170 -13.06 -13.83 -11.70
N VAL A 171 -13.23 -15.13 -11.93
CA VAL A 171 -14.24 -15.66 -12.84
C VAL A 171 -15.61 -15.93 -12.18
N SER A 172 -15.79 -15.50 -10.92
CA SER A 172 -17.04 -15.66 -10.14
C SER A 172 -17.49 -17.14 -10.00
N LYS A 173 -16.54 -18.05 -9.85
CA LYS A 173 -16.75 -19.49 -9.63
C LYS A 173 -16.21 -19.96 -8.27
N GLU A 174 -15.87 -19.03 -7.41
CA GLU A 174 -15.32 -19.33 -6.09
C GLU A 174 -16.31 -20.08 -5.19
N THR A 175 -15.80 -21.01 -4.43
CA THR A 175 -16.54 -21.69 -3.35
C THR A 175 -16.53 -20.87 -2.06
N ALA A 176 -17.32 -21.28 -1.06
CA ALA A 176 -17.21 -20.69 0.29
C ALA A 176 -15.85 -20.99 0.95
N GLU A 177 -15.26 -22.14 0.62
CA GLU A 177 -13.96 -22.56 1.10
C GLU A 177 -12.83 -21.68 0.50
N ASP A 178 -12.87 -21.40 -0.80
CA ASP A 178 -11.93 -20.48 -1.45
C ASP A 178 -11.95 -19.10 -0.79
N LEU A 179 -13.14 -18.55 -0.55
CA LEU A 179 -13.29 -17.25 0.10
C LEU A 179 -12.83 -17.26 1.55
N ALA A 180 -13.17 -18.29 2.33
CA ALA A 180 -12.70 -18.45 3.71
C ALA A 180 -11.17 -18.57 3.76
N TYR A 181 -10.60 -19.27 2.79
CA TYR A 181 -9.15 -19.41 2.65
C TYR A 181 -8.47 -18.07 2.32
N LEU A 182 -8.99 -17.30 1.37
CA LEU A 182 -8.42 -16.01 0.96
C LEU A 182 -8.70 -14.89 1.97
N GLN A 183 -9.85 -14.89 2.64
CA GLN A 183 -10.28 -13.83 3.55
C GLN A 183 -9.30 -13.62 4.73
N GLY A 184 -8.70 -14.69 5.25
CA GLY A 184 -7.69 -14.59 6.31
C GLY A 184 -6.30 -14.16 5.80
N LYS A 185 -6.11 -14.08 4.50
CA LYS A 185 -4.82 -13.88 3.83
C LYS A 185 -4.77 -12.59 2.99
N GLY A 186 -5.90 -11.87 2.95
CA GLY A 186 -6.00 -10.57 2.29
C GLY A 186 -5.05 -9.56 2.90
N THR A 187 -4.59 -8.63 2.09
CA THR A 187 -3.56 -7.66 2.44
C THR A 187 -4.10 -6.25 2.45
N SER A 188 -3.40 -5.38 3.18
CA SER A 188 -3.58 -3.94 3.17
C SER A 188 -2.56 -3.22 2.23
N LEU A 189 -2.04 -3.88 1.19
CA LEU A 189 -0.87 -3.41 0.44
C LEU A 189 -1.17 -2.85 -0.96
N GLY A 190 -2.36 -2.29 -1.17
CA GLY A 190 -2.74 -1.51 -2.37
C GLY A 190 -3.15 -2.34 -3.60
N GLY A 191 -4.11 -1.82 -4.40
CA GLY A 191 -4.45 -2.27 -5.74
C GLY A 191 -5.59 -3.29 -5.88
N MET A 192 -6.01 -3.55 -7.13
CA MET A 192 -7.19 -4.36 -7.48
C MET A 192 -6.84 -5.81 -7.90
N ARG A 193 -5.57 -6.12 -8.12
CA ARG A 193 -5.11 -7.42 -8.63
C ARG A 193 -4.99 -8.45 -7.51
N PRO A 194 -5.11 -9.76 -7.83
CA PRO A 194 -4.94 -10.83 -6.85
C PRO A 194 -3.56 -10.77 -6.18
N LYS A 195 -3.56 -10.67 -4.85
CA LYS A 195 -2.34 -10.66 -4.05
C LYS A 195 -2.60 -11.17 -2.63
N CYS A 196 -1.53 -11.59 -1.96
CA CYS A 196 -1.57 -11.88 -0.52
C CYS A 196 -0.17 -11.75 0.10
N THR A 197 -0.11 -11.53 1.40
CA THR A 197 1.15 -11.68 2.16
C THR A 197 1.47 -13.16 2.33
N ILE A 198 2.71 -13.53 2.13
CA ILE A 198 3.23 -14.90 2.16
C ILE A 198 4.43 -14.92 3.10
N LEU A 199 4.54 -15.97 3.91
CA LEU A 199 5.75 -16.27 4.63
C LEU A 199 6.70 -17.02 3.69
N ASP A 200 7.76 -16.34 3.28
CA ASP A 200 8.74 -16.88 2.34
C ASP A 200 9.59 -18.01 2.95
N SER A 201 10.33 -18.71 2.12
CA SER A 201 11.17 -19.85 2.53
C SER A 201 12.27 -19.48 3.54
N ASP A 202 12.69 -18.22 3.56
CA ASP A 202 13.68 -17.69 4.52
C ASP A 202 13.04 -17.12 5.81
N GLY A 203 11.72 -17.28 5.96
CA GLY A 203 10.97 -16.78 7.11
C GLY A 203 10.60 -15.31 7.06
N ALA A 204 10.96 -14.59 5.98
CA ALA A 204 10.56 -13.19 5.79
C ALA A 204 9.15 -13.09 5.20
N LEU A 205 8.51 -11.93 5.41
CA LEU A 205 7.25 -11.63 4.74
C LEU A 205 7.51 -11.10 3.33
N SER A 206 6.79 -11.66 2.37
CA SER A 206 6.73 -11.20 0.99
C SER A 206 5.28 -10.96 0.57
N LEU A 207 5.07 -10.01 -0.33
CA LEU A 207 3.82 -9.85 -1.04
C LEU A 207 3.87 -10.70 -2.32
N GLY A 208 3.01 -11.72 -2.40
CA GLY A 208 2.80 -12.47 -3.62
C GLY A 208 1.74 -11.80 -4.48
N LYS A 209 2.08 -11.36 -5.68
CA LYS A 209 1.13 -10.85 -6.69
C LYS A 209 0.94 -11.92 -7.76
N PHE A 210 -0.30 -12.25 -8.03
CA PHE A 210 -0.69 -13.32 -8.94
C PHE A 210 -1.16 -12.75 -10.28
N PRO A 211 -0.93 -13.47 -11.41
CA PRO A 211 -1.46 -13.06 -12.69
C PRO A 211 -2.99 -13.08 -12.66
N SER A 212 -3.62 -12.06 -13.22
CA SER A 212 -5.06 -11.99 -13.42
C SER A 212 -5.47 -12.80 -14.66
N VAL A 213 -6.69 -13.33 -14.64
CA VAL A 213 -7.27 -13.99 -15.82
C VAL A 213 -7.53 -13.01 -16.98
N ASN A 214 -7.52 -11.71 -16.69
CA ASN A 214 -7.73 -10.65 -17.69
C ASN A 214 -6.41 -10.04 -18.19
N ASP A 215 -5.27 -10.62 -17.84
CA ASP A 215 -3.97 -10.08 -18.28
C ASP A 215 -3.73 -10.36 -19.75
N GLU A 216 -3.57 -9.31 -20.54
CA GLU A 216 -3.19 -9.38 -21.95
C GLU A 216 -1.66 -9.52 -22.12
N ARG A 217 -0.88 -9.27 -21.08
CA ARG A 217 0.58 -9.38 -21.00
C ARG A 217 1.01 -9.87 -19.62
N SER A 218 2.27 -10.26 -19.47
CA SER A 218 2.81 -10.73 -18.18
C SER A 218 3.06 -9.58 -17.19
N VAL A 219 2.00 -9.04 -16.59
CA VAL A 219 2.08 -7.87 -15.69
C VAL A 219 2.96 -8.15 -14.47
N THR A 220 2.90 -9.35 -13.91
CA THR A 220 3.77 -9.73 -12.77
C THR A 220 5.25 -9.71 -13.13
N ARG A 221 5.63 -10.15 -14.33
CA ARG A 221 7.00 -10.03 -14.84
C ARG A 221 7.36 -8.56 -15.13
N GLY A 222 6.40 -7.78 -15.62
CA GLY A 222 6.57 -6.33 -15.86
C GLY A 222 6.92 -5.58 -14.58
N GLU A 223 6.28 -5.89 -13.46
CA GLU A 223 6.60 -5.27 -12.16
C GLU A 223 7.99 -5.69 -11.66
N VAL A 224 8.36 -6.97 -11.76
CA VAL A 224 9.71 -7.42 -11.37
C VAL A 224 10.77 -6.78 -12.28
N LEU A 225 10.51 -6.66 -13.58
CA LEU A 225 11.37 -5.92 -14.52
C LEU A 225 11.57 -4.47 -14.06
N ALA A 226 10.49 -3.75 -13.75
CA ALA A 226 10.57 -2.36 -13.30
C ALA A 226 11.36 -2.21 -12.00
N LEU A 227 11.13 -3.08 -11.00
CA LEU A 227 11.87 -3.07 -9.74
C LEU A 227 13.36 -3.37 -9.93
N ARG A 228 13.74 -4.30 -10.83
CA ARG A 228 15.14 -4.57 -11.17
C ARG A 228 15.80 -3.40 -11.90
N LEU A 229 15.09 -2.77 -12.84
CA LEU A 229 15.60 -1.57 -13.52
C LEU A 229 15.76 -0.40 -12.54
N ALA A 230 14.83 -0.24 -11.59
CA ALA A 230 14.92 0.76 -10.54
C ALA A 230 16.21 0.60 -9.71
N GLN A 231 16.56 -0.64 -9.32
CA GLN A 231 17.82 -0.92 -8.63
C GLN A 231 19.04 -0.54 -9.47
N LEU A 232 19.03 -0.88 -10.78
CA LEU A 232 20.11 -0.48 -11.71
C LEU A 232 20.19 1.02 -11.90
N ALA A 233 19.08 1.73 -11.78
CA ALA A 233 18.98 3.19 -11.82
C ALA A 233 19.39 3.86 -10.49
N GLY A 234 19.86 3.12 -9.48
CA GLY A 234 20.24 3.65 -8.17
C GLY A 234 19.06 4.07 -7.31
N ILE A 235 17.87 3.52 -7.58
CA ILE A 235 16.68 3.71 -6.74
C ILE A 235 16.67 2.64 -5.66
N ASP A 236 16.53 3.05 -4.40
CA ASP A 236 16.18 2.13 -3.32
C ASP A 236 14.77 1.60 -3.59
N SER A 237 14.68 0.31 -3.94
CA SER A 237 13.43 -0.34 -4.33
C SER A 237 13.26 -1.71 -3.67
N ALA A 238 12.01 -2.13 -3.52
CA ALA A 238 11.67 -3.43 -2.96
C ALA A 238 12.34 -4.57 -3.75
N GLN A 239 12.88 -5.54 -3.03
CA GLN A 239 13.45 -6.73 -3.65
C GLN A 239 12.31 -7.60 -4.21
N ALA A 240 12.47 -8.05 -5.46
CA ALA A 240 11.45 -8.84 -6.12
C ALA A 240 12.07 -9.98 -6.93
N ARG A 241 11.32 -11.08 -7.09
CA ARG A 241 11.67 -12.22 -7.95
C ARG A 241 10.41 -12.86 -8.51
N ILE A 242 10.57 -13.60 -9.60
CA ILE A 242 9.50 -14.45 -10.15
C ILE A 242 9.60 -15.85 -9.55
N VAL A 243 8.46 -16.40 -9.17
CA VAL A 243 8.28 -17.80 -8.82
C VAL A 243 7.25 -18.40 -9.77
N MET A 244 7.62 -19.50 -10.43
CA MET A 244 6.70 -20.20 -11.32
C MET A 244 5.81 -21.14 -10.52
N VAL A 245 4.49 -21.02 -10.68
CA VAL A 245 3.47 -21.85 -10.05
C VAL A 245 2.52 -22.33 -11.14
N GLN A 246 2.50 -23.63 -11.43
CA GLN A 246 1.71 -24.20 -12.55
C GLN A 246 1.89 -23.39 -13.85
N ASP A 247 3.12 -23.15 -14.25
CA ASP A 247 3.49 -22.33 -15.43
C ASP A 247 3.02 -20.88 -15.40
N GLN A 248 2.59 -20.39 -14.24
CA GLN A 248 2.17 -19.01 -14.05
C GLN A 248 3.22 -18.21 -13.26
N PRO A 249 3.63 -17.03 -13.73
CA PRO A 249 4.61 -16.20 -13.04
C PRO A 249 3.96 -15.45 -11.87
N VAL A 250 4.33 -15.79 -10.65
CA VAL A 250 3.96 -15.06 -9.42
C VAL A 250 5.11 -14.13 -9.05
N ALA A 251 4.83 -12.84 -8.90
CA ALA A 251 5.82 -11.89 -8.39
C ALA A 251 5.85 -11.95 -6.87
N MET A 252 7.02 -12.29 -6.32
CA MET A 252 7.30 -12.29 -4.89
C MET A 252 8.10 -11.04 -4.56
N ILE A 253 7.48 -10.11 -3.83
CA ILE A 253 8.06 -8.81 -3.47
C ILE A 253 8.29 -8.78 -1.97
N ARG A 254 9.55 -8.65 -1.55
CA ARG A 254 9.92 -8.64 -0.13
C ARG A 254 9.36 -7.40 0.55
N ARG A 255 8.72 -7.61 1.70
CA ARG A 255 8.23 -6.50 2.52
C ARG A 255 9.39 -5.81 3.23
N PHE A 256 9.35 -4.49 3.24
CA PHE A 256 10.36 -3.61 3.84
C PHE A 256 9.92 -3.02 5.19
N ASP A 257 8.68 -3.26 5.60
CA ASP A 257 8.13 -2.83 6.88
C ASP A 257 8.40 -3.84 8.03
N ARG A 258 9.34 -4.73 7.80
CA ARG A 258 9.87 -5.70 8.77
C ARG A 258 11.40 -5.69 8.76
N THR A 259 12.00 -5.78 9.95
CA THR A 259 13.46 -6.03 10.06
C THR A 259 13.76 -7.51 9.79
N SER A 260 15.06 -7.86 9.71
CA SER A 260 15.52 -9.25 9.63
C SER A 260 15.05 -10.11 10.81
N GLU A 261 14.89 -9.50 12.00
CA GLU A 261 14.40 -10.16 13.22
C GLU A 261 12.85 -10.15 13.28
N GLN A 262 12.18 -9.79 12.19
CA GLN A 262 10.72 -9.67 12.10
C GLN A 262 10.11 -8.63 13.06
N ASN A 263 10.88 -7.60 13.45
CA ASN A 263 10.33 -6.45 14.12
C ASN A 263 9.54 -5.59 13.14
N ARG A 264 8.44 -5.02 13.60
CA ARG A 264 7.57 -4.18 12.80
C ARG A 264 8.09 -2.74 12.77
N ILE A 265 8.14 -2.15 11.59
CA ILE A 265 8.51 -0.74 11.39
C ILE A 265 7.23 0.04 11.13
N PRO A 266 6.94 1.13 11.88
CA PRO A 266 5.80 1.99 11.56
C PRO A 266 5.88 2.50 10.13
N TYR A 267 4.75 2.52 9.46
CA TYR A 267 4.61 2.89 8.05
C TYR A 267 3.43 3.86 7.88
N ILE A 268 3.62 4.85 7.05
CA ILE A 268 2.55 5.71 6.52
C ILE A 268 2.73 5.89 5.02
N SER A 269 1.61 6.07 4.32
CA SER A 269 1.63 6.43 2.89
C SER A 269 1.93 7.92 2.69
N GLY A 270 2.26 8.31 1.45
CA GLY A 270 2.36 9.72 1.05
C GLY A 270 1.02 10.45 1.21
N ALA A 271 -0.10 9.76 0.97
CA ALA A 271 -1.42 10.31 1.22
C ALA A 271 -1.61 10.63 2.71
N THR A 272 -1.20 9.74 3.60
CA THR A 272 -1.24 9.96 5.05
C THR A 272 -0.28 11.09 5.46
N LEU A 273 0.93 11.12 4.91
CA LEU A 273 1.92 12.17 5.21
C LEU A 273 1.36 13.57 4.89
N LEU A 274 0.69 13.73 3.74
CA LEU A 274 0.06 14.98 3.31
C LEU A 274 -1.29 15.25 3.95
N GLN A 275 -1.87 14.30 4.68
CA GLN A 275 -3.27 14.33 5.12
C GLN A 275 -4.24 14.54 3.93
N ALA A 276 -3.92 13.91 2.81
CA ALA A 276 -4.63 14.07 1.55
C ALA A 276 -6.04 13.48 1.61
N ASN A 277 -7.02 14.20 1.07
CA ASN A 277 -8.33 13.66 0.76
C ASN A 277 -8.27 12.91 -0.58
N ARG A 278 -9.13 11.91 -0.77
CA ARG A 278 -9.10 11.08 -1.98
C ARG A 278 -9.49 11.80 -3.26
N ASP A 279 -10.28 12.85 -3.13
CA ASP A 279 -10.84 13.60 -4.27
C ASP A 279 -10.02 14.86 -4.61
N ASP A 280 -8.97 15.16 -3.83
CA ASP A 280 -8.12 16.33 -4.05
C ASP A 280 -6.91 15.98 -4.92
N GLU A 281 -6.51 16.93 -5.76
CA GLU A 281 -5.26 16.85 -6.52
C GLU A 281 -4.09 17.27 -5.63
N HIS A 282 -3.02 16.50 -5.67
CA HIS A 282 -1.82 16.71 -4.87
C HIS A 282 -0.56 16.63 -5.73
N SER A 283 0.50 17.27 -5.23
CA SER A 283 1.76 17.38 -5.96
C SER A 283 2.95 16.77 -5.23
N TYR A 284 3.98 16.43 -5.99
CA TYR A 284 5.27 15.98 -5.44
C TYR A 284 6.00 17.10 -4.69
N THR A 285 5.76 18.36 -5.05
CA THR A 285 6.35 19.50 -4.34
C THR A 285 5.75 19.66 -2.95
N GLU A 286 4.44 19.37 -2.75
CA GLU A 286 3.86 19.29 -1.40
C GLU A 286 4.51 18.19 -0.56
N ILE A 287 4.80 17.02 -1.14
CA ILE A 287 5.52 15.94 -0.45
C ILE A 287 6.90 16.43 0.00
N ILE A 288 7.67 17.08 -0.89
CA ILE A 288 8.99 17.62 -0.58
C ILE A 288 8.90 18.63 0.59
N ASP A 289 7.91 19.51 0.59
CA ASP A 289 7.76 20.52 1.63
C ASP A 289 7.50 19.89 3.01
N VAL A 290 6.70 18.83 3.09
CA VAL A 290 6.50 18.07 4.33
C VAL A 290 7.75 17.27 4.72
N MET A 291 8.44 16.65 3.76
CA MET A 291 9.67 15.89 4.00
C MET A 291 10.77 16.73 4.66
N ARG A 292 10.86 18.04 4.35
CA ARG A 292 11.84 18.96 4.99
C ARG A 292 11.79 18.94 6.52
N SER A 293 10.58 18.80 7.07
CA SER A 293 10.36 18.83 8.52
C SER A 293 10.26 17.46 9.15
N LYS A 294 9.96 16.43 8.36
CA LYS A 294 9.62 15.09 8.86
C LYS A 294 10.69 14.04 8.56
N CYS A 295 11.53 14.22 7.53
CA CYS A 295 12.52 13.21 7.15
C CYS A 295 13.87 13.43 7.82
N GLU A 296 14.46 12.33 8.31
CA GLU A 296 15.78 12.32 8.97
C GLU A 296 16.90 12.75 8.01
N ASN A 297 16.88 12.22 6.79
CA ASN A 297 17.88 12.50 5.75
C ASN A 297 17.22 13.15 4.53
N PHE A 298 16.60 14.31 4.75
CA PHE A 298 15.80 15.00 3.75
C PHE A 298 16.47 15.11 2.37
N MET A 299 17.76 15.51 2.32
CA MET A 299 18.46 15.71 1.05
C MET A 299 18.61 14.42 0.23
N ASP A 300 18.86 13.29 0.90
CA ASP A 300 18.98 11.99 0.23
C ASP A 300 17.60 11.47 -0.19
N ASP A 301 16.59 11.62 0.66
CA ASP A 301 15.21 11.25 0.35
C ASP A 301 14.64 12.08 -0.81
N ALA A 302 14.89 13.39 -0.85
CA ALA A 302 14.48 14.27 -1.94
C ALA A 302 15.15 13.88 -3.27
N ARG A 303 16.46 13.55 -3.23
CA ARG A 303 17.19 13.04 -4.40
C ARG A 303 16.65 11.69 -4.87
N GLN A 304 16.32 10.78 -3.95
CA GLN A 304 15.68 9.51 -4.25
C GLN A 304 14.29 9.70 -4.86
N LEU A 305 13.49 10.63 -4.33
CA LEU A 305 12.17 10.92 -4.90
C LEU A 305 12.30 11.48 -6.33
N TRP A 306 13.19 12.45 -6.56
CA TRP A 306 13.48 12.96 -7.90
C TRP A 306 13.86 11.85 -8.88
N ARG A 307 14.77 10.95 -8.48
CA ARG A 307 15.21 9.81 -9.29
C ARG A 307 14.04 8.91 -9.68
N ARG A 308 13.10 8.70 -8.76
CA ARG A 308 11.86 7.94 -9.02
C ARG A 308 10.94 8.63 -10.02
N LEU A 309 10.81 9.96 -9.98
CA LEU A 309 9.99 10.70 -10.95
C LEU A 309 10.54 10.56 -12.36
N VAL A 310 11.85 10.72 -12.53
CA VAL A 310 12.52 10.50 -13.82
C VAL A 310 12.30 9.07 -14.30
N PHE A 311 12.48 8.09 -13.42
CA PHE A 311 12.29 6.68 -13.74
C PHE A 311 10.85 6.38 -14.15
N ASN A 312 9.86 6.80 -13.36
CA ASN A 312 8.43 6.60 -13.65
C ASN A 312 8.07 7.15 -15.03
N HIS A 313 8.55 8.34 -15.36
CA HIS A 313 8.31 8.93 -16.67
C HIS A 313 8.94 8.11 -17.80
N LEU A 314 10.18 7.60 -17.63
CA LEU A 314 10.90 6.85 -18.66
C LEU A 314 10.36 5.43 -18.88
N ILE A 315 9.71 4.82 -17.89
CA ILE A 315 9.07 3.50 -18.02
C ILE A 315 7.54 3.60 -18.17
N THR A 316 7.01 4.80 -18.31
CA THR A 316 5.57 5.06 -18.38
C THR A 316 4.81 4.42 -17.17
N ASN A 317 5.37 4.55 -15.96
CA ASN A 317 4.65 4.19 -14.75
C ASN A 317 3.70 5.34 -14.37
N VAL A 318 2.45 5.23 -14.78
CA VAL A 318 1.42 6.26 -14.60
C VAL A 318 0.48 5.99 -13.41
N ASP A 319 0.72 4.93 -12.65
CA ASP A 319 -0.06 4.59 -11.44
C ASP A 319 0.66 5.07 -10.16
N ASP A 320 1.22 6.27 -10.23
CA ASP A 320 2.04 6.90 -9.21
C ASP A 320 1.25 7.73 -8.19
N HIS A 321 0.10 7.20 -7.75
CA HIS A 321 -0.71 7.86 -6.73
C HIS A 321 -0.03 7.84 -5.35
N LEU A 322 -0.46 8.73 -4.45
CA LEU A 322 0.17 8.96 -3.14
C LEU A 322 0.24 7.72 -2.23
N GLN A 323 -0.62 6.72 -2.42
CA GLN A 323 -0.54 5.45 -1.68
C GLN A 323 0.62 4.56 -2.15
N ASN A 324 1.18 4.80 -3.35
CA ASN A 324 2.37 4.10 -3.87
C ASN A 324 3.69 4.78 -3.47
N ILE A 325 3.61 5.80 -2.61
CA ILE A 325 4.75 6.42 -1.95
C ILE A 325 4.62 6.08 -0.46
N GLY A 326 5.66 5.52 0.14
CA GLY A 326 5.66 5.13 1.53
C GLY A 326 6.75 5.81 2.34
N PHE A 327 6.51 5.91 3.65
CA PHE A 327 7.48 6.40 4.62
C PHE A 327 7.58 5.43 5.79
N LEU A 328 8.80 5.17 6.23
CA LEU A 328 9.12 4.31 7.37
C LEU A 328 9.64 5.17 8.52
N TYR A 329 9.19 4.87 9.72
CA TYR A 329 9.70 5.54 10.91
C TYR A 329 11.16 5.21 11.15
N SER A 330 11.99 6.23 11.34
CA SER A 330 13.44 6.11 11.55
C SER A 330 13.88 6.37 13.00
N GLY A 331 12.98 6.84 13.85
CA GLY A 331 13.26 7.25 15.23
C GLY A 331 13.14 8.75 15.45
N ASN A 332 13.16 9.19 16.71
CA ASN A 332 13.18 10.62 17.09
C ASN A 332 12.08 11.48 16.44
N ASN A 333 10.88 10.92 16.27
CA ASN A 333 9.76 11.54 15.55
C ASN A 333 10.08 11.91 14.10
N GLN A 334 10.98 11.13 13.46
CA GLN A 334 11.40 11.32 12.08
C GLN A 334 11.08 10.09 11.23
N TRP A 335 10.97 10.32 9.93
CA TRP A 335 10.64 9.34 8.93
C TRP A 335 11.74 9.28 7.86
N ARG A 336 11.69 8.31 7.00
CA ARG A 336 12.52 8.21 5.79
C ARG A 336 11.66 7.69 4.64
N LEU A 337 12.00 8.07 3.45
CA LEU A 337 11.34 7.55 2.26
C LEU A 337 11.51 6.02 2.21
N ALA A 338 10.41 5.28 2.11
CA ALA A 338 10.44 3.82 2.00
C ALA A 338 11.02 3.39 0.63
N PRO A 339 11.55 2.18 0.48
CA PRO A 339 11.90 1.64 -0.83
C PRO A 339 10.76 1.78 -1.84
N ALA A 340 11.07 2.07 -3.09
CA ALA A 340 10.06 2.15 -4.17
C ALA A 340 9.40 0.79 -4.38
N PHE A 341 8.10 0.77 -4.59
CA PHE A 341 7.28 -0.42 -4.76
C PHE A 341 6.14 -0.14 -5.74
N ASP A 342 5.47 -1.17 -6.21
CA ASP A 342 4.34 -1.08 -7.14
C ASP A 342 4.66 -0.27 -8.42
N LEU A 343 5.85 -0.53 -8.96
CA LEU A 343 6.32 0.07 -10.20
C LEU A 343 5.90 -0.80 -11.39
N ASN A 344 5.11 -0.24 -12.30
CA ASN A 344 4.59 -0.99 -13.44
C ASN A 344 4.76 -0.21 -14.73
N PRO A 345 5.31 -0.82 -15.80
CA PRO A 345 5.31 -0.20 -17.14
C PRO A 345 3.91 -0.34 -17.76
N PHE A 346 3.38 0.78 -18.28
CA PHE A 346 2.06 0.83 -18.92
C PHE A 346 2.20 1.18 -20.41
N PRO A 347 2.41 0.18 -21.31
CA PRO A 347 2.62 0.42 -22.73
C PRO A 347 1.40 1.02 -23.45
N ASP A 348 0.21 0.86 -22.88
CA ASP A 348 -1.07 1.32 -23.45
C ASP A 348 -1.47 2.71 -22.97
N LYS A 349 -0.61 3.38 -22.20
CA LYS A 349 -0.91 4.69 -21.60
C LYS A 349 0.02 5.76 -22.17
N GLU A 350 -0.50 6.98 -22.22
CA GLU A 350 0.34 8.16 -22.31
C GLU A 350 1.07 8.36 -20.99
N SER A 351 2.27 8.92 -21.04
CA SER A 351 3.08 9.16 -19.86
C SER A 351 2.63 10.43 -19.18
N GLU A 352 1.56 10.32 -18.42
CA GLU A 352 1.00 11.38 -17.59
C GLU A 352 0.85 10.84 -16.17
N SER A 353 1.50 11.47 -15.19
CA SER A 353 1.47 11.05 -13.80
C SER A 353 0.10 11.32 -13.16
N LYS A 354 -0.32 10.50 -12.21
CA LYS A 354 -1.52 10.77 -11.38
C LYS A 354 -1.24 11.85 -10.33
N THR A 355 -0.07 11.80 -9.71
CA THR A 355 0.35 12.86 -8.80
C THR A 355 0.99 13.98 -9.61
N TRP A 356 0.59 15.22 -9.39
CA TRP A 356 1.12 16.37 -10.10
C TRP A 356 2.60 16.61 -9.73
N LEU A 357 3.36 17.19 -10.64
CA LEU A 357 4.74 17.58 -10.32
C LEU A 357 4.76 18.72 -9.31
N SER A 358 4.01 19.77 -9.61
CA SER A 358 3.76 20.90 -8.73
C SER A 358 2.35 21.43 -8.93
N GLU A 359 1.89 22.26 -8.03
CA GLU A 359 0.56 22.89 -8.05
C GLU A 359 0.36 23.71 -9.33
N ASP A 360 1.45 24.33 -9.85
CA ASP A 360 1.40 25.20 -11.03
C ASP A 360 1.60 24.43 -12.34
N SER A 361 2.35 23.31 -12.32
CA SER A 361 2.75 22.61 -13.54
C SER A 361 1.88 21.40 -13.91
N GLY A 362 1.01 20.98 -12.99
CA GLY A 362 0.15 19.81 -13.19
C GLY A 362 0.92 18.48 -13.30
N PRO A 363 0.32 17.46 -13.97
CA PRO A 363 0.92 16.14 -14.13
C PRO A 363 2.28 16.18 -14.85
N ILE A 364 3.10 15.15 -14.61
CA ILE A 364 4.39 15.00 -15.30
C ILE A 364 4.13 14.45 -16.70
N THR A 365 4.44 15.25 -17.72
CA THR A 365 4.26 14.90 -19.13
C THR A 365 5.57 14.90 -19.93
N SER A 366 6.63 15.54 -19.41
CA SER A 366 7.91 15.63 -20.12
C SER A 366 9.11 15.72 -19.17
N ILE A 367 10.28 15.37 -19.69
CA ILE A 367 11.58 15.54 -19.02
C ILE A 367 11.90 17.02 -18.80
N GLN A 368 11.55 17.90 -19.73
CA GLN A 368 11.80 19.34 -19.63
C GLN A 368 11.03 19.94 -18.45
N GLN A 369 9.78 19.48 -18.23
CA GLN A 369 8.98 19.89 -17.09
C GLN A 369 9.65 19.45 -15.78
N LEU A 370 10.13 18.19 -15.70
CA LEU A 370 10.88 17.69 -14.56
C LEU A 370 12.13 18.55 -14.28
N LEU A 371 12.99 18.75 -15.28
CA LEU A 371 14.21 19.56 -15.14
C LEU A 371 13.91 21.00 -14.71
N GLY A 372 12.79 21.59 -15.18
CA GLY A 372 12.34 22.92 -14.76
C GLY A 372 12.03 23.03 -13.28
N GLN A 373 11.65 21.94 -12.62
CA GLN A 373 11.30 21.90 -11.19
C GLN A 373 12.42 21.33 -10.30
N ALA A 374 13.61 21.02 -10.83
CA ALA A 374 14.70 20.38 -10.09
C ALA A 374 15.08 21.13 -8.80
N ALA A 375 15.03 22.47 -8.81
CA ALA A 375 15.35 23.29 -7.65
C ALA A 375 14.39 23.06 -6.46
N ARG A 376 13.12 22.70 -6.72
CA ARG A 376 12.14 22.36 -5.65
C ARG A 376 12.54 21.07 -4.92
N PHE A 377 13.34 20.19 -5.56
CA PHE A 377 13.90 18.96 -5.01
C PHE A 377 15.34 19.13 -4.51
N GLU A 378 15.78 20.36 -4.23
CA GLU A 378 17.14 20.70 -3.77
C GLU A 378 18.24 20.27 -4.76
N LEU A 379 17.95 20.21 -6.03
CA LEU A 379 18.91 19.83 -7.07
C LEU A 379 19.31 21.05 -7.93
N SER A 380 20.60 21.23 -8.12
CA SER A 380 21.07 22.08 -9.20
C SER A 380 20.81 21.44 -10.57
N GLN A 381 20.73 22.24 -11.62
CA GLN A 381 20.53 21.73 -12.98
C GLN A 381 21.56 20.66 -13.39
N PRO A 382 22.89 20.79 -13.12
CA PRO A 382 23.85 19.74 -13.40
C PRO A 382 23.58 18.44 -12.64
N GLN A 383 23.13 18.52 -11.37
CA GLN A 383 22.79 17.34 -10.58
C GLN A 383 21.55 16.63 -11.13
N ALA A 384 20.51 17.39 -11.46
CA ALA A 384 19.30 16.84 -12.07
C ALA A 384 19.59 16.17 -13.42
N GLN A 385 20.42 16.79 -14.24
CA GLN A 385 20.85 16.25 -15.52
C GLN A 385 21.66 14.95 -15.34
N SER A 386 22.60 14.91 -14.40
CA SER A 386 23.38 13.71 -14.10
C SER A 386 22.48 12.54 -13.68
N ILE A 387 21.50 12.80 -12.80
CA ILE A 387 20.54 11.77 -12.38
C ILE A 387 19.71 11.27 -13.58
N LEU A 388 19.26 12.18 -14.45
CA LEU A 388 18.53 11.81 -15.65
C LEU A 388 19.36 10.86 -16.54
N GLU A 389 20.63 11.17 -16.78
CA GLU A 389 21.54 10.35 -17.59
C GLU A 389 21.78 8.97 -16.99
N GLU A 390 21.97 8.89 -15.66
CA GLU A 390 22.12 7.64 -14.93
C GLU A 390 20.87 6.77 -15.08
N VAL A 391 19.69 7.33 -14.82
CA VAL A 391 18.40 6.61 -14.89
C VAL A 391 18.13 6.16 -16.33
N ALA A 392 18.33 7.03 -17.30
CA ALA A 392 18.14 6.70 -18.70
C ALA A 392 19.08 5.58 -19.18
N SER A 393 20.35 5.60 -18.73
CA SER A 393 21.31 4.53 -19.01
C SER A 393 20.83 3.18 -18.49
N ALA A 394 20.24 3.15 -17.28
CA ALA A 394 19.66 1.93 -16.72
C ALA A 394 18.42 1.47 -17.50
N VAL A 395 17.51 2.39 -17.83
CA VAL A 395 16.29 2.09 -18.58
C VAL A 395 16.58 1.57 -19.98
N LYS A 396 17.60 2.07 -20.68
CA LYS A 396 18.03 1.55 -22.01
C LYS A 396 18.33 0.05 -21.99
N ARG A 397 18.71 -0.51 -20.85
CA ARG A 397 19.03 -1.94 -20.68
C ARG A 397 17.77 -2.82 -20.46
N TRP A 398 16.57 -2.27 -20.59
CA TRP A 398 15.34 -2.97 -20.23
C TRP A 398 15.16 -4.33 -20.93
N LYS A 399 15.60 -4.48 -22.18
CA LYS A 399 15.48 -5.76 -22.91
C LYS A 399 16.38 -6.86 -22.32
N ASP A 400 17.62 -6.49 -21.96
CA ASP A 400 18.57 -7.42 -21.36
C ASP A 400 18.06 -7.89 -19.98
N VAL A 401 17.54 -6.95 -19.17
CA VAL A 401 16.95 -7.27 -17.88
C VAL A 401 15.67 -8.08 -18.04
N ALA A 402 14.80 -7.74 -19.00
CA ALA A 402 13.56 -8.44 -19.27
C ALA A 402 13.76 -9.93 -19.59
N THR A 403 14.79 -10.23 -20.40
CA THR A 403 15.11 -11.61 -20.83
C THR A 403 16.03 -12.35 -19.86
N SER A 404 16.51 -11.69 -18.81
CA SER A 404 17.34 -12.35 -17.77
C SER A 404 16.58 -13.47 -17.07
N ALA A 405 17.31 -14.39 -16.46
CA ALA A 405 16.73 -15.49 -15.69
C ALA A 405 15.87 -15.03 -14.49
N GLU A 406 16.11 -13.82 -13.99
CA GLU A 406 15.39 -13.24 -12.85
C GLU A 406 13.98 -12.76 -13.21
N VAL A 407 13.78 -12.29 -14.45
CA VAL A 407 12.50 -11.79 -14.97
C VAL A 407 11.85 -12.82 -15.89
N GLY A 408 12.60 -13.32 -16.87
CA GLY A 408 12.23 -14.44 -17.74
C GLY A 408 11.15 -14.12 -18.76
N LEU A 409 11.03 -12.85 -19.23
CA LEU A 409 10.19 -12.51 -20.38
C LEU A 409 10.75 -13.17 -21.63
N GLN A 410 9.86 -13.74 -22.43
CA GLN A 410 10.23 -14.34 -23.71
C GLN A 410 10.43 -13.26 -24.78
N ALA A 411 11.21 -13.56 -25.80
CA ALA A 411 11.52 -12.59 -26.87
C ALA A 411 10.26 -12.01 -27.56
N HIS A 412 9.20 -12.80 -27.70
CA HIS A 412 7.95 -12.33 -28.29
C HIS A 412 7.18 -11.37 -27.37
N GLU A 413 7.26 -11.54 -26.04
CA GLU A 413 6.61 -10.68 -25.05
C GLU A 413 7.26 -9.28 -24.96
N LEU A 414 8.50 -9.12 -25.43
CA LEU A 414 9.18 -7.81 -25.41
C LEU A 414 8.42 -6.73 -26.22
N ASN A 415 7.71 -7.13 -27.26
CA ASN A 415 6.94 -6.19 -28.08
C ASN A 415 5.77 -5.59 -27.30
N ASP A 416 5.19 -6.34 -26.34
CA ASP A 416 4.08 -5.88 -25.53
C ASP A 416 4.50 -4.78 -24.54
N PHE A 417 5.77 -4.77 -24.13
CA PHE A 417 6.31 -3.80 -23.19
C PHE A 417 7.05 -2.64 -23.87
N LYS A 418 7.52 -2.80 -25.12
CA LYS A 418 8.34 -1.80 -25.83
C LYS A 418 7.76 -0.37 -25.80
N PRO A 419 6.45 -0.14 -25.97
CA PRO A 419 5.90 1.22 -25.95
C PRO A 419 6.04 1.94 -24.62
N ALA A 420 6.17 1.19 -23.50
CA ALA A 420 6.34 1.79 -22.17
C ALA A 420 7.72 2.42 -21.95
N PHE A 421 8.76 1.92 -22.66
CA PHE A 421 10.14 2.33 -22.40
C PHE A 421 10.57 3.41 -23.39
N LYS A 422 10.82 4.61 -22.89
CA LYS A 422 11.30 5.74 -23.68
C LYS A 422 12.81 5.61 -23.87
N SER A 423 13.23 5.37 -25.12
CA SER A 423 14.65 5.20 -25.48
C SER A 423 15.35 6.52 -25.79
N ASP A 424 14.61 7.53 -26.20
CA ASP A 424 15.14 8.80 -26.65
C ASP A 424 14.78 9.91 -25.66
N ILE A 425 15.81 10.43 -24.99
CA ILE A 425 15.73 11.64 -24.18
C ILE A 425 15.88 12.80 -25.19
N GLN A 426 14.77 13.27 -25.75
CA GLN A 426 14.73 14.51 -26.51
C GLN A 426 14.25 15.65 -25.63
#